data_6bcb585181a6ef7b350e41bd908376c6
#
_entry.id   6bcb585181a6ef7b350e41bd908376c6
#
_cell.length_a   1.000
_cell.length_b   1.000
_cell.length_c   1.000
_cell.angle_alpha   90.00
_cell.angle_beta   90.00
_cell.angle_gamma   90.00
#
_symmetry.space_group_name_H-M   'P 1'
#
loop_
_entity.id
_entity.type
_entity.pdbx_description
1 polymer ?
#
loop_
_entity_poly.entity_id
_entity_poly.type
_entity_poly.pdbx_seq_one_letter_code
_entity_poly.pdbx_strand_id
1 'polypeptide(L)'
;MPNPSELKPFPTKISVEFKGHDDSKVRSISVSPCGRYLASGDEDGNVFLWDVQTGRIRQKYKFEGIIDCLRFNPSVTMLVLAVVNLNHLYILAPQKLYTIAERRETEKMLSDFRSSFVPMVDITATKKPASKWDFVDAANKDYFDKDLRVKLEFQHIIKKVDWHAKGDYFSTLADSIQVSTQVLIHSLSKAQTQKPFSKSKGIVETISFHPTKPLFFICNDQQVFCYNLQKQLLTRKFHSGARMISSIALHPKGENFVIGSYDKKLMWFDLEMGTTPYKKMKYHSKAIRNVTFSGTYPLFASSSDDGSLNVFHGQVFEDTAMNPLIVPVTILNGHGVKDKLGVLD
;
A
#
# COMPACT_ATOMS: atom_id res chain seq x y z
N MET A 1 -14.51 19.40 -22.89
CA MET A 1 -13.70 18.27 -22.39
C MET A 1 -13.09 17.60 -23.59
N PRO A 2 -11.81 17.20 -23.57
CA PRO A 2 -11.20 16.44 -24.66
C PRO A 2 -11.91 15.10 -24.84
N ASN A 3 -11.90 14.59 -26.06
CA ASN A 3 -12.47 13.28 -26.33
C ASN A 3 -11.60 12.19 -25.68
N PRO A 4 -12.16 11.20 -24.95
CA PRO A 4 -11.39 10.11 -24.36
C PRO A 4 -10.43 9.42 -25.31
N SER A 5 -10.77 9.30 -26.59
CA SER A 5 -9.88 8.71 -27.60
C SER A 5 -8.55 9.45 -27.83
N GLU A 6 -8.50 10.74 -27.51
CA GLU A 6 -7.30 11.59 -27.59
C GLU A 6 -6.40 11.43 -26.35
N LEU A 7 -6.90 10.84 -25.27
CA LEU A 7 -6.20 10.69 -23.99
C LEU A 7 -5.52 9.31 -23.83
N LYS A 8 -5.32 8.59 -24.91
CA LYS A 8 -4.57 7.31 -24.89
C LYS A 8 -3.10 7.53 -24.49
N PRO A 9 -2.44 6.53 -23.85
CA PRO A 9 -2.92 5.16 -23.64
C PRO A 9 -3.69 4.98 -22.34
N PHE A 10 -4.75 4.19 -22.34
CA PHE A 10 -5.47 3.70 -21.17
C PHE A 10 -6.04 2.29 -21.45
N PRO A 11 -6.31 1.45 -20.43
CA PRO A 11 -6.82 0.09 -20.63
C PRO A 11 -8.24 0.14 -21.19
N THR A 12 -8.49 -0.66 -22.24
CA THR A 12 -9.79 -0.74 -22.93
C THR A 12 -10.45 -2.12 -22.83
N LYS A 13 -9.67 -3.15 -22.51
CA LYS A 13 -10.12 -4.55 -22.40
C LYS A 13 -9.26 -5.33 -21.41
N ILE A 14 -9.78 -6.45 -20.93
CA ILE A 14 -9.04 -7.43 -20.15
C ILE A 14 -8.00 -8.08 -21.07
N SER A 15 -6.75 -8.08 -20.68
CA SER A 15 -5.63 -8.68 -21.38
C SER A 15 -5.27 -10.07 -20.83
N VAL A 16 -5.24 -10.19 -19.50
CA VAL A 16 -4.83 -11.41 -18.81
C VAL A 16 -5.75 -11.65 -17.63
N GLU A 17 -6.17 -12.90 -17.43
CA GLU A 17 -6.87 -13.36 -16.23
C GLU A 17 -5.92 -14.18 -15.37
N PHE A 18 -5.78 -13.81 -14.08
CA PHE A 18 -4.94 -14.51 -13.13
C PHE A 18 -5.78 -15.54 -12.38
N LYS A 19 -5.67 -16.82 -12.78
CA LYS A 19 -6.45 -17.94 -12.23
C LYS A 19 -5.61 -18.74 -11.24
N GLY A 20 -6.09 -18.89 -9.99
CA GLY A 20 -5.37 -19.66 -8.95
C GLY A 20 -5.83 -19.43 -7.52
N HIS A 21 -6.60 -18.39 -7.26
CA HIS A 21 -7.28 -18.18 -5.97
C HIS A 21 -8.69 -18.77 -6.04
N ASP A 22 -8.75 -20.10 -6.26
CA ASP A 22 -10.01 -20.82 -6.44
C ASP A 22 -10.89 -20.59 -5.20
N ASP A 23 -12.10 -20.03 -5.41
CA ASP A 23 -13.13 -19.72 -4.41
C ASP A 23 -12.70 -18.83 -3.22
N SER A 24 -11.42 -18.48 -3.08
CA SER A 24 -10.93 -17.59 -2.01
C SER A 24 -10.87 -16.14 -2.47
N LYS A 25 -11.29 -15.22 -1.58
CA LYS A 25 -11.30 -13.80 -1.89
C LYS A 25 -9.90 -13.21 -1.80
N VAL A 26 -9.46 -12.57 -2.88
CA VAL A 26 -8.22 -11.79 -2.89
C VAL A 26 -8.43 -10.51 -2.09
N ARG A 27 -7.61 -10.30 -1.07
CA ARG A 27 -7.68 -9.13 -0.17
C ARG A 27 -6.73 -8.03 -0.57
N SER A 28 -5.59 -8.38 -1.12
CA SER A 28 -4.57 -7.41 -1.45
C SER A 28 -3.78 -7.82 -2.69
N ILE A 29 -3.43 -6.82 -3.49
CA ILE A 29 -2.55 -6.98 -4.66
C ILE A 29 -1.45 -5.91 -4.62
N SER A 30 -0.30 -6.23 -5.20
CA SER A 30 0.79 -5.28 -5.36
C SER A 30 1.62 -5.62 -6.58
N VAL A 31 1.96 -4.61 -7.38
CA VAL A 31 2.83 -4.75 -8.55
C VAL A 31 4.26 -4.44 -8.15
N SER A 32 5.22 -5.21 -8.66
CA SER A 32 6.65 -4.95 -8.45
C SER A 32 7.09 -3.63 -9.11
N PRO A 33 8.16 -2.98 -8.60
CA PRO A 33 8.64 -1.71 -9.19
C PRO A 33 8.97 -1.79 -10.67
N CYS A 34 9.42 -2.94 -11.14
CA CYS A 34 9.72 -3.18 -12.55
C CYS A 34 8.48 -3.46 -13.43
N GLY A 35 7.28 -3.57 -12.84
CA GLY A 35 6.03 -3.86 -13.55
C GLY A 35 5.88 -5.30 -14.07
N ARG A 36 6.88 -6.18 -13.88
CA ARG A 36 6.88 -7.56 -14.41
C ARG A 36 6.07 -8.53 -13.57
N TYR A 37 6.02 -8.31 -12.26
CA TYR A 37 5.45 -9.25 -11.31
C TYR A 37 4.30 -8.62 -10.54
N LEU A 38 3.30 -9.44 -10.28
CA LEU A 38 2.16 -9.11 -9.43
C LEU A 38 2.19 -10.07 -8.23
N ALA A 39 1.97 -9.55 -7.05
CA ALA A 39 1.68 -10.34 -5.87
C ALA A 39 0.20 -10.22 -5.52
N SER A 40 -0.42 -11.32 -5.12
CA SER A 40 -1.80 -11.34 -4.63
C SER A 40 -1.89 -12.19 -3.36
N GLY A 41 -2.71 -11.74 -2.40
CA GLY A 41 -2.95 -12.43 -1.15
C GLY A 41 -4.43 -12.62 -0.90
N ASP A 42 -4.82 -13.78 -0.37
CA ASP A 42 -6.22 -14.15 -0.15
C ASP A 42 -6.59 -14.39 1.32
N GLU A 43 -7.88 -14.65 1.55
CA GLU A 43 -8.45 -14.94 2.88
C GLU A 43 -7.95 -16.26 3.47
N ASP A 44 -7.54 -17.21 2.63
CA ASP A 44 -7.04 -18.52 3.07
C ASP A 44 -5.55 -18.51 3.39
N GLY A 45 -4.87 -17.38 3.23
CA GLY A 45 -3.44 -17.25 3.51
C GLY A 45 -2.53 -17.64 2.35
N ASN A 46 -3.05 -17.77 1.14
CA ASN A 46 -2.20 -18.01 -0.02
C ASN A 46 -1.66 -16.68 -0.54
N VAL A 47 -0.37 -16.66 -0.84
CA VAL A 47 0.28 -15.56 -1.56
C VAL A 47 0.83 -16.12 -2.86
N PHE A 48 0.36 -15.58 -3.98
CA PHE A 48 0.83 -15.96 -5.31
C PHE A 48 1.62 -14.82 -5.94
N LEU A 49 2.73 -15.19 -6.55
CA LEU A 49 3.55 -14.29 -7.36
C LEU A 49 3.39 -14.67 -8.82
N TRP A 50 2.95 -13.71 -9.60
CA TRP A 50 2.57 -13.89 -11.00
C TRP A 50 3.52 -13.14 -11.92
N ASP A 51 3.69 -13.67 -13.10
CA ASP A 51 4.23 -12.95 -14.23
C ASP A 51 3.09 -12.20 -14.92
N VAL A 52 3.18 -10.86 -14.96
CA VAL A 52 2.09 -10.00 -15.45
C VAL A 52 1.78 -10.22 -16.92
N GLN A 53 2.78 -10.52 -17.74
CA GLN A 53 2.58 -10.68 -19.17
C GLN A 53 1.90 -12.01 -19.53
N THR A 54 2.26 -13.07 -18.81
CA THR A 54 1.80 -14.43 -19.13
C THR A 54 0.65 -14.92 -18.26
N GLY A 55 0.38 -14.25 -17.13
CA GLY A 55 -0.58 -14.71 -16.11
C GLY A 55 -0.17 -15.98 -15.37
N ARG A 56 1.08 -16.43 -15.53
CA ARG A 56 1.57 -17.66 -14.89
C ARG A 56 2.06 -17.41 -13.48
N ILE A 57 1.74 -18.35 -12.59
CA ILE A 57 2.27 -18.35 -11.23
C ILE A 57 3.75 -18.71 -11.26
N ARG A 58 4.60 -17.84 -10.72
CA ARG A 58 6.04 -18.06 -10.56
C ARG A 58 6.38 -18.69 -9.23
N GLN A 59 5.67 -18.27 -8.17
CA GLN A 59 5.93 -18.73 -6.82
C GLN A 59 4.65 -18.69 -5.97
N LYS A 60 4.56 -19.58 -4.99
CA LYS A 60 3.45 -19.68 -4.04
C LYS A 60 4.01 -19.74 -2.64
N TYR A 61 3.34 -19.03 -1.72
CA TYR A 61 3.57 -19.15 -0.28
C TYR A 61 2.23 -19.45 0.40
N LYS A 62 2.29 -20.14 1.53
CA LYS A 62 1.14 -20.45 2.36
C LYS A 62 1.42 -19.97 3.78
N PHE A 63 0.53 -19.15 4.31
CA PHE A 63 0.52 -18.66 5.68
C PHE A 63 -0.73 -19.18 6.40
N GLU A 64 -0.72 -19.12 7.71
CA GLU A 64 -1.88 -19.43 8.53
C GLU A 64 -2.74 -18.18 8.70
N GLY A 65 -4.00 -18.23 8.20
CA GLY A 65 -4.96 -17.12 8.28
C GLY A 65 -4.87 -16.11 7.13
N ILE A 66 -5.62 -15.05 7.24
CA ILE A 66 -5.89 -14.06 6.19
C ILE A 66 -4.64 -13.24 5.87
N ILE A 67 -4.43 -12.96 4.59
CA ILE A 67 -3.46 -11.96 4.12
C ILE A 67 -4.17 -10.61 3.95
N ASP A 68 -4.05 -9.76 4.95
CA ASP A 68 -4.75 -8.48 4.94
C ASP A 68 -4.13 -7.46 3.98
N CYS A 69 -2.81 -7.46 3.88
CA CYS A 69 -2.09 -6.53 3.02
C CYS A 69 -0.76 -7.11 2.56
N LEU A 70 -0.40 -6.82 1.34
CA LEU A 70 0.94 -7.08 0.83
C LEU A 70 1.41 -5.91 -0.04
N ARG A 71 2.72 -5.62 0.01
CA ARG A 71 3.31 -4.52 -0.76
C ARG A 71 4.74 -4.86 -1.16
N PHE A 72 5.03 -4.76 -2.46
CA PHE A 72 6.42 -4.75 -2.91
C PHE A 72 7.14 -3.49 -2.42
N ASN A 73 8.39 -3.65 -2.09
CA ASN A 73 9.26 -2.51 -1.83
C ASN A 73 9.39 -1.68 -3.13
N PRO A 74 9.27 -0.35 -3.08
CA PRO A 74 9.35 0.49 -4.27
C PRO A 74 10.76 0.64 -4.83
N SER A 75 11.80 0.26 -4.08
CA SER A 75 13.19 0.29 -4.56
C SER A 75 13.43 -0.81 -5.60
N VAL A 76 14.12 -0.45 -6.67
CA VAL A 76 14.53 -1.41 -7.70
C VAL A 76 15.76 -2.24 -7.29
N THR A 77 16.47 -1.81 -6.25
CA THR A 77 17.66 -2.50 -5.73
C THR A 77 17.34 -3.44 -4.57
N MET A 78 16.25 -3.20 -3.85
CA MET A 78 15.82 -4.02 -2.72
C MET A 78 14.55 -4.79 -3.08
N LEU A 79 14.72 -5.98 -3.60
CA LEU A 79 13.66 -6.79 -4.19
C LEU A 79 12.94 -7.63 -3.14
N VAL A 80 12.21 -6.96 -2.26
CA VAL A 80 11.47 -7.60 -1.18
C VAL A 80 9.97 -7.33 -1.25
N LEU A 81 9.22 -8.26 -0.70
CA LEU A 81 7.77 -8.19 -0.54
C LEU A 81 7.43 -8.21 0.94
N ALA A 82 6.74 -7.19 1.41
CA ALA A 82 6.13 -7.19 2.74
C ALA A 82 4.77 -7.87 2.69
N VAL A 83 4.53 -8.83 3.56
CA VAL A 83 3.28 -9.58 3.69
C VAL A 83 2.78 -9.45 5.11
N VAL A 84 1.57 -8.93 5.27
CA VAL A 84 0.87 -8.80 6.54
C VAL A 84 -0.06 -9.98 6.72
N ASN A 85 0.12 -10.69 7.83
CA ASN A 85 -0.71 -11.82 8.22
C ASN A 85 -0.98 -11.74 9.72
N LEU A 86 -2.19 -11.39 10.09
CA LEU A 86 -2.60 -11.19 11.48
C LEU A 86 -1.72 -10.15 12.21
N ASN A 87 -1.06 -10.57 13.29
CA ASN A 87 -0.15 -9.73 14.08
C ASN A 87 1.33 -9.84 13.63
N HIS A 88 1.58 -10.40 12.45
CA HIS A 88 2.93 -10.55 11.90
C HIS A 88 3.09 -9.80 10.58
N LEU A 89 4.26 -9.27 10.37
CA LEU A 89 4.71 -8.79 9.07
C LEU A 89 5.95 -9.59 8.67
N TYR A 90 5.88 -10.18 7.50
CA TYR A 90 6.97 -10.96 6.90
C TYR A 90 7.60 -10.18 5.75
N ILE A 91 8.92 -10.06 5.75
CA ILE A 91 9.67 -9.55 4.61
C ILE A 91 10.25 -10.74 3.86
N LEU A 92 9.74 -10.97 2.67
CA LEU A 92 10.15 -12.04 1.77
C LEU A 92 11.11 -11.50 0.71
N ALA A 93 12.14 -12.26 0.37
CA ALA A 93 13.03 -12.00 -0.77
C ALA A 93 12.84 -13.10 -1.83
N PRO A 94 11.84 -12.96 -2.75
CA PRO A 94 11.44 -14.02 -3.67
C PRO A 94 12.57 -14.43 -4.62
N GLN A 95 13.08 -15.65 -4.46
CA GLN A 95 14.24 -16.15 -5.22
C GLN A 95 13.95 -16.44 -6.69
N LYS A 96 12.69 -16.81 -7.03
CA LYS A 96 12.31 -17.24 -8.38
C LYS A 96 11.94 -16.10 -9.33
N LEU A 97 11.84 -14.87 -8.84
CA LEU A 97 11.43 -13.72 -9.65
C LEU A 97 12.58 -13.02 -10.34
N TYR A 98 13.75 -13.03 -9.75
CA TYR A 98 14.85 -12.13 -10.10
C TYR A 98 16.09 -12.88 -10.56
N THR A 99 16.98 -12.19 -11.25
CA THR A 99 18.27 -12.72 -11.68
C THR A 99 19.20 -13.01 -10.51
N ILE A 100 20.22 -13.82 -10.71
CA ILE A 100 21.20 -14.16 -9.67
C ILE A 100 21.91 -12.90 -9.14
N ALA A 101 22.19 -11.93 -10.02
CA ALA A 101 22.85 -10.68 -9.65
C ALA A 101 21.95 -9.82 -8.74
N GLU A 102 20.70 -9.59 -9.13
CA GLU A 102 19.72 -8.83 -8.36
C GLU A 102 19.47 -9.45 -6.99
N ARG A 103 19.38 -10.79 -6.93
CA ARG A 103 19.22 -11.52 -5.67
C ARG A 103 20.41 -11.34 -4.74
N ARG A 104 21.64 -11.45 -5.26
CA ARG A 104 22.88 -11.28 -4.48
C ARG A 104 22.96 -9.88 -3.87
N GLU A 105 22.59 -8.85 -4.61
CA GLU A 105 22.56 -7.48 -4.10
C GLU A 105 21.56 -7.33 -2.96
N THR A 106 20.31 -7.81 -3.13
CA THR A 106 19.29 -7.80 -2.09
C THR A 106 19.75 -8.57 -0.83
N GLU A 107 20.28 -9.79 -1.00
CA GLU A 107 20.76 -10.61 0.12
C GLU A 107 21.94 -9.95 0.86
N LYS A 108 22.86 -9.31 0.12
CA LYS A 108 23.95 -8.56 0.74
C LYS A 108 23.40 -7.43 1.60
N MET A 109 22.48 -6.61 1.07
CA MET A 109 21.87 -5.51 1.84
C MET A 109 21.19 -6.03 3.11
N LEU A 110 20.42 -7.11 3.01
CA LEU A 110 19.73 -7.69 4.17
C LEU A 110 20.67 -8.29 5.19
N SER A 111 21.79 -8.89 4.74
CA SER A 111 22.85 -9.39 5.63
C SER A 111 23.58 -8.26 6.36
N ASP A 112 23.83 -7.14 5.67
CA ASP A 112 24.43 -5.94 6.26
C ASP A 112 23.51 -5.34 7.33
N PHE A 113 22.21 -5.26 7.07
CA PHE A 113 21.21 -4.81 8.06
C PHE A 113 21.17 -5.72 9.28
N ARG A 114 21.20 -7.04 9.06
CA ARG A 114 21.26 -8.01 10.14
C ARG A 114 22.52 -7.85 10.98
N SER A 115 23.68 -7.67 10.37
CA SER A 115 24.96 -7.51 11.06
C SER A 115 25.01 -6.26 11.92
N SER A 116 24.28 -5.22 11.54
CA SER A 116 24.12 -3.98 12.29
C SER A 116 23.06 -4.06 13.39
N PHE A 117 22.26 -5.13 13.40
CA PHE A 117 21.18 -5.30 14.38
C PHE A 117 21.74 -5.73 15.75
N VAL A 118 21.59 -4.85 16.73
CA VAL A 118 21.84 -5.17 18.14
C VAL A 118 20.48 -5.36 18.80
N PRO A 119 20.11 -6.58 19.25
CA PRO A 119 18.88 -6.78 19.99
C PRO A 119 18.89 -5.88 21.24
N MET A 120 17.96 -4.95 21.33
CA MET A 120 17.76 -4.18 22.58
C MET A 120 17.18 -5.14 23.63
N VAL A 121 18.05 -5.74 24.43
CA VAL A 121 17.67 -6.42 25.66
C VAL A 121 17.58 -5.36 26.73
N ASP A 122 16.47 -4.64 26.76
CA ASP A 122 16.19 -3.69 27.83
C ASP A 122 15.63 -4.46 29.04
N ILE A 123 16.56 -4.91 29.90
CA ILE A 123 16.26 -5.71 31.10
C ILE A 123 15.41 -4.91 32.10
N THR A 124 15.35 -3.58 31.94
CA THR A 124 14.66 -2.65 32.84
C THR A 124 13.32 -2.14 32.32
N ALA A 125 12.95 -2.45 31.08
CA ALA A 125 11.74 -1.93 30.46
C ALA A 125 10.49 -2.62 30.99
N THR A 126 9.73 -1.90 31.81
CA THR A 126 8.40 -2.32 32.28
C THR A 126 7.33 -2.37 31.18
N LYS A 127 7.62 -1.86 29.98
CA LYS A 127 6.70 -1.86 28.82
C LYS A 127 7.21 -2.74 27.69
N LYS A 128 6.36 -3.66 27.25
CA LYS A 128 6.65 -4.48 26.06
C LYS A 128 6.95 -3.59 24.85
N PRO A 129 7.96 -3.95 24.02
CA PRO A 129 8.27 -3.23 22.80
C PRO A 129 7.05 -3.23 21.84
N ALA A 130 6.91 -2.19 21.02
CA ALA A 130 5.79 -2.08 20.08
C ALA A 130 5.81 -3.15 19.00
N SER A 131 6.99 -3.61 18.63
CA SER A 131 7.23 -4.72 17.71
C SER A 131 8.50 -5.45 18.10
N LYS A 132 8.55 -6.75 17.81
CA LYS A 132 9.73 -7.59 17.97
C LYS A 132 10.26 -7.94 16.58
N TRP A 133 11.54 -7.62 16.36
CA TRP A 133 12.26 -7.93 15.13
C TRP A 133 12.95 -9.26 15.25
N ASP A 134 12.85 -10.08 14.21
CA ASP A 134 13.53 -11.36 14.09
C ASP A 134 14.09 -11.50 12.67
N PHE A 135 15.41 -11.58 12.55
CA PHE A 135 16.09 -11.80 11.28
C PHE A 135 16.34 -13.29 11.10
N VAL A 136 15.81 -13.83 10.01
CA VAL A 136 15.98 -15.24 9.67
C VAL A 136 17.37 -15.48 9.10
N ASP A 137 18.09 -16.42 9.71
CA ASP A 137 19.42 -16.84 9.26
C ASP A 137 19.36 -17.99 8.26
N ALA A 138 20.37 -18.08 7.42
CA ALA A 138 20.61 -19.23 6.55
C ALA A 138 20.75 -20.56 7.33
N ALA A 139 21.11 -20.51 8.62
CA ALA A 139 21.09 -21.66 9.50
C ALA A 139 19.68 -22.19 9.77
N ASN A 140 18.66 -21.33 9.72
CA ASN A 140 17.27 -21.71 9.85
C ASN A 140 16.65 -21.99 8.47
N LYS A 141 16.99 -23.16 7.91
CA LYS A 141 16.62 -23.56 6.55
C LYS A 141 15.12 -23.57 6.30
N ASP A 142 14.31 -23.94 7.29
CA ASP A 142 12.86 -24.06 7.14
C ASP A 142 12.17 -22.74 6.75
N TYR A 143 12.70 -21.61 7.20
CA TYR A 143 12.20 -20.29 6.89
C TYR A 143 12.99 -19.62 5.76
N PHE A 144 14.31 -19.80 5.73
CA PHE A 144 15.18 -19.22 4.73
C PHE A 144 14.88 -19.76 3.33
N ASP A 145 14.65 -21.06 3.19
CA ASP A 145 14.29 -21.70 1.92
C ASP A 145 12.88 -21.30 1.44
N LYS A 146 12.03 -20.78 2.34
CA LYS A 146 10.76 -20.15 2.01
C LYS A 146 10.88 -18.64 1.71
N ASP A 147 12.09 -18.15 1.43
CA ASP A 147 12.41 -16.76 1.11
C ASP A 147 12.15 -15.76 2.26
N LEU A 148 11.85 -16.21 3.45
CA LEU A 148 11.67 -15.34 4.61
C LEU A 148 13.02 -14.79 5.07
N ARG A 149 13.12 -13.48 5.25
CA ARG A 149 14.34 -12.80 5.69
C ARG A 149 14.16 -12.04 7.00
N VAL A 150 13.00 -11.42 7.17
CA VAL A 150 12.70 -10.68 8.40
C VAL A 150 11.26 -10.99 8.81
N LYS A 151 11.07 -11.23 10.11
CA LYS A 151 9.77 -11.35 10.74
C LYS A 151 9.63 -10.26 11.80
N LEU A 152 8.53 -9.53 11.76
CA LEU A 152 8.12 -8.62 12.82
C LEU A 152 6.86 -9.17 13.49
N GLU A 153 6.87 -9.20 14.80
CA GLU A 153 5.72 -9.57 15.62
C GLU A 153 5.20 -8.32 16.34
N PHE A 154 3.89 -8.11 16.31
CA PHE A 154 3.19 -6.97 16.89
C PHE A 154 2.24 -7.40 18.01
N GLN A 155 1.87 -6.45 18.86
CA GLN A 155 0.89 -6.68 19.93
C GLN A 155 -0.56 -6.74 19.40
N HIS A 156 -0.82 -6.13 18.23
CA HIS A 156 -2.15 -6.01 17.61
C HIS A 156 -2.11 -6.52 16.18
N ILE A 157 -3.27 -6.89 15.67
CA ILE A 157 -3.46 -7.27 14.26
C ILE A 157 -3.10 -6.06 13.39
N ILE A 158 -2.34 -6.29 12.33
CA ILE A 158 -1.94 -5.29 11.36
C ILE A 158 -2.91 -5.34 10.19
N LYS A 159 -3.42 -4.19 9.76
CA LYS A 159 -4.35 -4.07 8.63
C LYS A 159 -3.65 -3.64 7.33
N LYS A 160 -2.69 -2.74 7.43
CA LYS A 160 -2.01 -2.17 6.25
C LYS A 160 -0.52 -1.99 6.49
N VAL A 161 0.23 -2.08 5.40
CA VAL A 161 1.64 -1.68 5.32
C VAL A 161 1.79 -0.72 4.15
N ASP A 162 2.60 0.32 4.31
CA ASP A 162 2.97 1.23 3.24
C ASP A 162 4.46 1.52 3.27
N TRP A 163 5.10 1.59 2.10
CA TRP A 163 6.53 1.85 1.96
C TRP A 163 6.80 3.30 1.65
N HIS A 164 7.83 3.85 2.26
CA HIS A 164 8.43 5.11 1.81
C HIS A 164 9.13 4.89 0.45
N ALA A 165 9.09 5.89 -0.44
CA ALA A 165 9.61 5.79 -1.80
C ALA A 165 11.08 5.32 -1.91
N LYS A 166 11.91 5.57 -0.89
CA LYS A 166 13.31 5.10 -0.84
C LYS A 166 13.47 3.63 -0.43
N GLY A 167 12.41 2.96 0.00
CA GLY A 167 12.40 1.53 0.32
C GLY A 167 12.98 1.12 1.67
N ASP A 168 13.64 2.01 2.43
CA ASP A 168 14.17 1.69 3.76
C ASP A 168 13.13 1.82 4.87
N TYR A 169 12.29 2.87 4.80
CA TYR A 169 11.23 3.09 5.78
C TYR A 169 9.91 2.51 5.30
N PHE A 170 9.17 1.95 6.24
CA PHE A 170 7.79 1.54 6.02
C PHE A 170 6.94 1.85 7.27
N SER A 171 5.65 1.95 7.08
CA SER A 171 4.69 2.17 8.15
C SER A 171 3.71 1.01 8.22
N THR A 172 3.24 0.72 9.43
CA THR A 172 2.18 -0.26 9.68
C THR A 172 1.00 0.41 10.36
N LEU A 173 -0.19 -0.02 9.98
CA LEU A 173 -1.44 0.36 10.59
C LEU A 173 -2.01 -0.84 11.34
N ALA A 174 -2.12 -0.71 12.67
CA ALA A 174 -2.64 -1.75 13.53
C ALA A 174 -4.11 -1.52 13.86
N ASP A 175 -4.85 -2.60 14.05
CA ASP A 175 -6.21 -2.57 14.61
C ASP A 175 -6.13 -2.40 16.13
N SER A 176 -6.00 -1.18 16.58
CA SER A 176 -5.89 -0.83 17.98
C SER A 176 -6.77 0.35 18.31
N ILE A 177 -7.43 0.28 19.46
CA ILE A 177 -8.20 1.41 20.02
C ILE A 177 -7.24 2.46 20.59
N GLN A 178 -6.02 2.05 20.96
CA GLN A 178 -5.00 2.96 21.48
C GLN A 178 -4.25 3.63 20.33
N VAL A 179 -4.51 4.87 20.15
CA VAL A 179 -3.98 5.75 19.11
C VAL A 179 -2.46 5.73 18.98
N SER A 180 -1.73 5.67 20.09
CA SER A 180 -0.26 5.66 20.09
C SER A 180 0.36 4.37 19.52
N THR A 181 -0.44 3.32 19.35
CA THR A 181 -0.01 2.03 18.82
C THR A 181 -0.63 1.70 17.45
N GLN A 182 -1.55 2.52 16.97
CA GLN A 182 -2.18 2.29 15.66
C GLN A 182 -1.19 2.45 14.51
N VAL A 183 -0.40 3.53 14.52
CA VAL A 183 0.54 3.83 13.44
C VAL A 183 1.95 3.73 13.98
N LEU A 184 2.73 2.85 13.36
CA LEU A 184 4.16 2.68 13.65
C LEU A 184 4.96 2.95 12.37
N ILE A 185 6.14 3.53 12.53
CA ILE A 185 7.10 3.71 11.45
C ILE A 185 8.33 2.87 11.76
N HIS A 186 8.80 2.14 10.78
CA HIS A 186 9.90 1.20 10.88
C HIS A 186 11.03 1.61 9.93
N SER A 187 12.28 1.42 10.36
CA SER A 187 13.46 1.48 9.49
C SER A 187 13.99 0.06 9.34
N LEU A 188 14.07 -0.44 8.11
CA LEU A 188 14.55 -1.79 7.84
C LEU A 188 16.06 -1.90 8.10
N SER A 189 16.83 -0.91 7.64
CA SER A 189 18.29 -0.88 7.83
C SER A 189 18.74 -0.82 9.28
N LYS A 190 17.95 -0.13 10.15
CA LYS A 190 18.24 0.02 11.58
C LYS A 190 17.52 -0.99 12.45
N ALA A 191 16.59 -1.76 11.88
CA ALA A 191 15.66 -2.64 12.62
C ALA A 191 14.98 -1.95 13.81
N GLN A 192 14.55 -0.72 13.61
CA GLN A 192 13.96 0.11 14.64
C GLN A 192 12.51 0.43 14.35
N THR A 193 11.71 0.45 15.40
CA THR A 193 10.30 0.83 15.37
C THR A 193 10.09 2.09 16.18
N GLN A 194 9.45 3.07 15.58
CA GLN A 194 9.15 4.36 16.18
C GLN A 194 7.64 4.57 16.27
N LYS A 195 7.19 5.24 17.35
CA LYS A 195 5.83 5.72 17.55
C LYS A 195 5.79 7.22 17.22
N PRO A 196 5.50 7.59 15.97
CA PRO A 196 5.64 8.99 15.53
C PRO A 196 4.58 9.91 16.14
N PHE A 197 3.46 9.35 16.62
CA PHE A 197 2.31 10.13 17.07
C PHE A 197 1.92 9.74 18.49
N SER A 198 1.93 10.73 19.39
CA SER A 198 1.46 10.56 20.79
C SER A 198 -0.03 10.81 20.96
N LYS A 199 -0.62 11.58 20.04
CA LYS A 199 -2.04 11.96 20.07
C LYS A 199 -2.60 11.96 18.65
N SER A 200 -3.44 11.01 18.31
CA SER A 200 -4.31 11.10 17.14
C SER A 200 -5.77 11.17 17.63
N LYS A 201 -6.62 11.80 16.85
CA LYS A 201 -8.05 11.91 17.16
C LYS A 201 -8.83 10.96 16.25
N GLY A 202 -9.30 9.85 16.82
CA GLY A 202 -10.15 8.89 16.13
C GLY A 202 -9.41 7.66 15.59
N ILE A 203 -10.18 6.73 15.08
CA ILE A 203 -9.68 5.49 14.46
C ILE A 203 -9.05 5.85 13.12
N VAL A 204 -7.86 5.33 12.87
CA VAL A 204 -7.14 5.50 11.61
C VAL A 204 -7.58 4.40 10.64
N GLU A 205 -8.02 4.81 9.44
CA GLU A 205 -8.49 3.90 8.38
C GLU A 205 -7.40 3.60 7.35
N THR A 206 -6.58 4.59 7.02
CA THR A 206 -5.51 4.40 6.05
C THR A 206 -4.36 5.38 6.27
N ILE A 207 -3.19 4.99 5.80
CA ILE A 207 -1.93 5.74 5.93
C ILE A 207 -1.22 5.76 4.57
N SER A 208 -0.42 6.80 4.32
CA SER A 208 0.47 6.85 3.15
C SER A 208 1.63 7.81 3.34
N PHE A 209 2.81 7.43 2.82
CA PHE A 209 3.95 8.33 2.70
C PHE A 209 3.80 9.25 1.49
N HIS A 210 4.27 10.47 1.63
CA HIS A 210 4.44 11.36 0.48
C HIS A 210 5.61 10.87 -0.39
N PRO A 211 5.49 10.88 -1.72
CA PRO A 211 6.51 10.31 -2.60
C PRO A 211 7.87 11.03 -2.55
N THR A 212 7.90 12.34 -2.33
CA THR A 212 9.13 13.16 -2.43
C THR A 212 9.45 13.98 -1.18
N LYS A 213 8.45 14.46 -0.46
CA LYS A 213 8.62 15.33 0.73
C LYS A 213 8.56 14.48 2.02
N PRO A 214 9.14 14.91 3.14
CA PRO A 214 9.06 14.19 4.41
C PRO A 214 7.69 14.38 5.10
N LEU A 215 6.63 14.14 4.33
CA LEU A 215 5.26 14.24 4.78
C LEU A 215 4.64 12.85 4.89
N PHE A 216 3.74 12.70 5.84
CA PHE A 216 3.01 11.47 6.09
C PHE A 216 1.53 11.76 6.29
N PHE A 217 0.69 10.98 5.62
CA PHE A 217 -0.75 11.15 5.63
C PHE A 217 -1.41 10.09 6.47
N ILE A 218 -2.31 10.53 7.33
CA ILE A 218 -3.17 9.68 8.17
C ILE A 218 -4.60 10.06 7.88
N CYS A 219 -5.43 9.10 7.49
CA CYS A 219 -6.85 9.31 7.29
C CYS A 219 -7.62 8.65 8.42
N ASN A 220 -8.52 9.40 9.04
CA ASN A 220 -9.60 8.86 9.85
C ASN A 220 -10.89 8.83 9.03
N ASP A 221 -12.03 8.57 9.66
CA ASP A 221 -13.35 8.47 8.99
C ASP A 221 -13.65 9.64 8.04
N GLN A 222 -13.28 10.87 8.41
CA GLN A 222 -13.76 12.08 7.74
C GLN A 222 -12.65 13.04 7.31
N GLN A 223 -11.46 12.88 7.85
CA GLN A 223 -10.39 13.88 7.73
C GLN A 223 -9.07 13.22 7.33
N VAL A 224 -8.28 13.99 6.59
CA VAL A 224 -6.91 13.62 6.26
C VAL A 224 -5.96 14.55 6.99
N PHE A 225 -5.06 13.99 7.76
CA PHE A 225 -4.02 14.71 8.51
C PHE A 225 -2.70 14.55 7.79
N CYS A 226 -2.04 15.67 7.51
CA CYS A 226 -0.70 15.70 6.92
C CYS A 226 0.31 16.10 8.00
N TYR A 227 1.23 15.19 8.31
CA TYR A 227 2.28 15.40 9.29
C TYR A 227 3.63 15.57 8.61
N ASN A 228 4.44 16.48 9.14
CA ASN A 228 5.85 16.55 8.78
C ASN A 228 6.64 15.63 9.73
N LEU A 229 7.27 14.59 9.19
CA LEU A 229 7.99 13.59 9.99
C LEU A 229 9.31 14.12 10.59
N GLN A 230 9.97 15.08 9.93
CA GLN A 230 11.19 15.68 10.47
C GLN A 230 10.92 16.60 11.64
N LYS A 231 9.87 17.44 11.51
CA LYS A 231 9.46 18.39 12.54
C LYS A 231 8.54 17.75 13.60
N GLN A 232 8.03 16.53 13.35
CA GLN A 232 7.06 15.83 14.18
C GLN A 232 5.80 16.66 14.49
N LEU A 233 5.35 17.46 13.54
CA LEU A 233 4.24 18.38 13.68
C LEU A 233 3.15 18.12 12.63
N LEU A 234 1.89 18.31 13.04
CA LEU A 234 0.77 18.38 12.12
C LEU A 234 0.87 19.66 11.30
N THR A 235 1.02 19.52 9.98
CA THR A 235 1.17 20.66 9.05
C THR A 235 -0.16 21.13 8.51
N ARG A 236 -1.01 20.18 8.09
CA ARG A 236 -2.31 20.49 7.50
C ARG A 236 -3.36 19.46 7.90
N LYS A 237 -4.60 19.88 7.84
CA LYS A 237 -5.78 19.06 8.09
C LYS A 237 -6.79 19.31 6.98
N PHE A 238 -7.15 18.25 6.26
CA PHE A 238 -8.08 18.32 5.15
C PHE A 238 -9.45 17.77 5.57
N HIS A 239 -10.49 18.47 5.16
CA HIS A 239 -11.88 18.10 5.42
C HIS A 239 -12.50 17.50 4.16
N SER A 240 -12.73 16.20 4.16
CA SER A 240 -13.22 15.50 2.97
C SER A 240 -14.72 15.77 2.70
N GLY A 241 -15.51 15.88 3.75
CA GLY A 241 -16.96 15.82 3.63
C GLY A 241 -17.48 14.44 3.25
N ALA A 242 -16.63 13.40 3.37
CA ALA A 242 -17.03 12.01 3.36
C ALA A 242 -17.51 11.57 4.75
N ARG A 243 -18.27 10.49 4.80
CA ARG A 243 -18.63 9.87 6.08
C ARG A 243 -17.58 8.87 6.56
N MET A 244 -16.97 8.14 5.64
CA MET A 244 -15.95 7.13 5.92
C MET A 244 -14.96 7.05 4.76
N ILE A 245 -13.73 7.45 4.99
CA ILE A 245 -12.63 7.32 4.01
C ILE A 245 -12.19 5.85 3.98
N SER A 246 -12.10 5.26 2.79
CA SER A 246 -11.62 3.88 2.61
C SER A 246 -10.15 3.82 2.20
N SER A 247 -9.74 4.74 1.35
CA SER A 247 -8.39 4.72 0.76
C SER A 247 -7.90 6.10 0.38
N ILE A 248 -6.58 6.24 0.31
CA ILE A 248 -5.88 7.43 -0.17
C ILE A 248 -4.82 7.01 -1.16
N ALA A 249 -4.65 7.79 -2.22
CA ALA A 249 -3.52 7.68 -3.14
C ALA A 249 -2.94 9.07 -3.39
N LEU A 250 -1.62 9.18 -3.32
CA LEU A 250 -0.90 10.41 -3.66
C LEU A 250 -0.46 10.37 -5.11
N HIS A 251 -0.57 11.51 -5.78
CA HIS A 251 -0.03 11.68 -7.13
C HIS A 251 1.50 11.52 -7.10
N PRO A 252 2.13 10.90 -8.11
CA PRO A 252 3.59 10.68 -8.13
C PRO A 252 4.43 11.95 -7.98
N LYS A 253 3.97 13.08 -8.48
CA LYS A 253 4.61 14.40 -8.27
C LYS A 253 4.45 14.94 -6.84
N GLY A 254 3.50 14.39 -6.06
CA GLY A 254 3.28 14.75 -4.67
C GLY A 254 2.45 16.01 -4.41
N GLU A 255 1.92 16.67 -5.42
CA GLU A 255 1.17 17.92 -5.26
C GLU A 255 -0.32 17.71 -5.03
N ASN A 256 -0.81 16.55 -5.43
CA ASN A 256 -2.22 16.18 -5.37
C ASN A 256 -2.42 14.82 -4.73
N PHE A 257 -3.62 14.58 -4.23
CA PHE A 257 -4.04 13.25 -3.78
C PHE A 257 -5.52 13.02 -4.02
N VAL A 258 -5.87 11.74 -4.13
CA VAL A 258 -7.26 11.29 -4.28
C VAL A 258 -7.63 10.43 -3.09
N ILE A 259 -8.85 10.61 -2.60
CA ILE A 259 -9.44 9.71 -1.60
C ILE A 259 -10.70 9.05 -2.14
N GLY A 260 -10.85 7.78 -1.83
CA GLY A 260 -12.09 7.02 -1.97
C GLY A 260 -12.83 6.95 -0.64
N SER A 261 -14.15 6.74 -0.69
CA SER A 261 -14.96 6.62 0.52
C SER A 261 -16.03 5.54 0.39
N TYR A 262 -16.42 4.98 1.53
CA TYR A 262 -17.52 4.00 1.57
C TYR A 262 -18.89 4.62 1.22
N ASP A 263 -19.01 5.96 1.31
CA ASP A 263 -20.21 6.70 0.86
C ASP A 263 -20.17 7.07 -0.64
N LYS A 264 -19.42 6.32 -1.46
CA LYS A 264 -19.40 6.36 -2.94
C LYS A 264 -18.78 7.63 -3.54
N LYS A 265 -18.07 8.41 -2.75
CA LYS A 265 -17.46 9.66 -3.20
C LYS A 265 -15.99 9.43 -3.51
N LEU A 266 -15.58 9.95 -4.64
CA LEU A 266 -14.18 10.07 -5.06
C LEU A 266 -13.82 11.55 -5.03
N MET A 267 -12.77 11.92 -4.32
CA MET A 267 -12.45 13.32 -4.07
C MET A 267 -10.99 13.60 -4.37
N TRP A 268 -10.78 14.60 -5.21
CA TRP A 268 -9.46 15.10 -5.57
C TRP A 268 -9.10 16.30 -4.73
N PHE A 269 -7.89 16.31 -4.18
CA PHE A 269 -7.34 17.38 -3.39
C PHE A 269 -6.06 17.90 -4.03
N ASP A 270 -5.87 19.20 -3.89
CA ASP A 270 -4.60 19.87 -4.12
C ASP A 270 -3.98 20.22 -2.77
N LEU A 271 -2.70 19.94 -2.58
CA LEU A 271 -2.02 20.18 -1.32
C LEU A 271 -1.79 21.67 -1.05
N GLU A 272 -1.73 22.49 -2.08
CA GLU A 272 -1.42 23.93 -1.95
C GLU A 272 -2.66 24.81 -1.93
N MET A 273 -3.69 24.45 -2.71
CA MET A 273 -4.88 25.29 -2.91
C MET A 273 -5.85 25.37 -1.73
N GLY A 274 -5.83 24.41 -0.81
CA GLY A 274 -6.79 24.48 0.31
C GLY A 274 -6.94 23.20 1.12
N THR A 275 -7.90 23.23 2.03
CA THR A 275 -8.20 22.11 2.95
C THR A 275 -9.47 21.35 2.58
N THR A 276 -10.17 21.77 1.53
CA THR A 276 -11.38 21.14 1.00
C THR A 276 -11.10 20.51 -0.37
N PRO A 277 -11.89 19.51 -0.80
CA PRO A 277 -11.67 18.88 -2.10
C PRO A 277 -11.80 19.89 -3.24
N TYR A 278 -10.81 19.90 -4.13
CA TYR A 278 -10.89 20.64 -5.40
C TYR A 278 -12.02 20.12 -6.29
N LYS A 279 -12.16 18.77 -6.38
CA LYS A 279 -13.22 18.14 -7.18
C LYS A 279 -13.82 16.94 -6.44
N LYS A 280 -15.15 16.87 -6.45
CA LYS A 280 -15.93 15.72 -5.92
C LYS A 280 -16.57 14.99 -7.09
N MET A 281 -16.41 13.68 -7.13
CA MET A 281 -16.87 12.82 -8.21
C MET A 281 -17.73 11.69 -7.66
N LYS A 282 -18.78 11.33 -8.38
CA LYS A 282 -19.69 10.22 -8.04
C LYS A 282 -19.90 9.37 -9.28
N TYR A 283 -19.02 8.42 -9.49
CA TYR A 283 -19.11 7.50 -10.63
C TYR A 283 -19.49 6.08 -10.21
N HIS A 284 -19.36 5.77 -8.92
CA HIS A 284 -19.69 4.47 -8.38
C HIS A 284 -21.08 4.43 -7.73
N SER A 285 -21.75 3.28 -7.84
CA SER A 285 -23.05 3.04 -7.23
C SER A 285 -22.98 2.42 -5.83
N LYS A 286 -21.81 1.84 -5.46
CA LYS A 286 -21.53 1.27 -4.14
C LYS A 286 -20.24 1.85 -3.53
N ALA A 287 -19.81 1.31 -2.41
CA ALA A 287 -18.63 1.75 -1.69
C ALA A 287 -17.36 1.66 -2.54
N ILE A 288 -16.52 2.69 -2.49
CA ILE A 288 -15.20 2.66 -3.11
C ILE A 288 -14.26 1.97 -2.12
N ARG A 289 -13.55 0.95 -2.59
CA ARG A 289 -12.61 0.18 -1.77
C ARG A 289 -11.20 0.72 -1.86
N ASN A 290 -10.74 0.98 -3.08
CA ASN A 290 -9.38 1.46 -3.27
C ASN A 290 -9.28 2.50 -4.38
N VAL A 291 -8.24 3.34 -4.27
CA VAL A 291 -7.82 4.29 -5.30
C VAL A 291 -6.32 4.18 -5.49
N THR A 292 -5.86 4.34 -6.73
CA THR A 292 -4.42 4.28 -7.04
C THR A 292 -4.08 5.18 -8.21
N PHE A 293 -2.84 5.70 -8.22
CA PHE A 293 -2.27 6.39 -9.38
C PHE A 293 -1.32 5.48 -10.15
N SER A 294 -1.27 5.70 -11.45
CA SER A 294 -0.18 5.17 -12.28
C SER A 294 1.11 5.95 -12.00
N GLY A 295 2.23 5.23 -11.88
CA GLY A 295 3.54 5.86 -11.70
C GLY A 295 4.11 6.50 -12.97
N THR A 296 3.61 6.09 -14.16
CA THR A 296 4.18 6.49 -15.46
C THR A 296 3.23 7.29 -16.34
N TYR A 297 1.94 7.02 -16.26
CA TYR A 297 0.92 7.68 -17.07
C TYR A 297 0.07 8.61 -16.20
N PRO A 298 -0.50 9.67 -16.78
CA PRO A 298 -1.41 10.57 -16.07
C PRO A 298 -2.79 9.89 -15.85
N LEU A 299 -2.78 8.73 -15.24
CA LEU A 299 -3.96 7.92 -14.97
C LEU A 299 -4.11 7.64 -13.47
N PHE A 300 -5.33 7.55 -13.04
CA PHE A 300 -5.68 6.96 -11.75
C PHE A 300 -6.92 6.10 -11.88
N ALA A 301 -7.08 5.19 -10.95
CA ALA A 301 -8.20 4.25 -10.96
C ALA A 301 -8.85 4.17 -9.59
N SER A 302 -10.13 3.80 -9.59
CA SER A 302 -10.90 3.49 -8.38
C SER A 302 -11.66 2.18 -8.55
N SER A 303 -11.59 1.31 -7.54
CA SER A 303 -12.35 0.07 -7.45
C SER A 303 -13.53 0.21 -6.49
N SER A 304 -14.63 -0.52 -6.76
CA SER A 304 -15.84 -0.42 -5.96
C SER A 304 -16.58 -1.75 -5.85
N ASP A 305 -17.36 -1.87 -4.77
CA ASP A 305 -18.29 -3.00 -4.53
C ASP A 305 -19.42 -3.11 -5.58
N ASP A 306 -19.50 -2.18 -6.53
CA ASP A 306 -20.43 -2.29 -7.66
C ASP A 306 -19.91 -3.22 -8.77
N GLY A 307 -18.70 -3.77 -8.60
CA GLY A 307 -18.09 -4.68 -9.57
C GLY A 307 -17.36 -3.95 -10.70
N SER A 308 -17.23 -2.63 -10.62
CA SER A 308 -16.58 -1.82 -11.62
C SER A 308 -15.23 -1.26 -11.14
N LEU A 309 -14.32 -1.10 -12.09
CA LEU A 309 -13.10 -0.35 -11.93
C LEU A 309 -13.15 0.83 -12.90
N ASN A 310 -13.16 2.04 -12.37
CA ASN A 310 -13.21 3.26 -13.15
C ASN A 310 -11.80 3.82 -13.32
N VAL A 311 -11.41 4.07 -14.57
CA VAL A 311 -10.13 4.67 -14.90
C VAL A 311 -10.34 6.11 -15.36
N PHE A 312 -9.50 6.99 -14.85
CA PHE A 312 -9.54 8.42 -15.11
C PHE A 312 -8.19 8.89 -15.67
N HIS A 313 -8.27 9.82 -16.60
CA HIS A 313 -7.12 10.65 -16.94
C HIS A 313 -7.04 11.78 -15.89
N GLY A 314 -5.90 11.89 -15.23
CA GLY A 314 -5.65 12.87 -14.16
C GLY A 314 -4.34 13.59 -14.41
N GLN A 315 -4.33 14.54 -15.35
CA GLN A 315 -3.14 15.30 -15.68
C GLN A 315 -3.02 16.54 -14.80
N VAL A 316 -1.87 16.66 -14.14
CA VAL A 316 -1.47 17.84 -13.38
C VAL A 316 -0.44 18.62 -14.20
N PHE A 317 -0.67 19.90 -14.37
CA PHE A 317 0.22 20.80 -15.10
C PHE A 317 1.25 21.40 -14.15
N GLU A 318 2.41 21.77 -14.68
CA GLU A 318 3.47 22.47 -13.90
C GLU A 318 3.10 23.92 -13.63
N ASP A 319 2.31 24.51 -14.52
CA ASP A 319 1.76 25.85 -14.32
C ASP A 319 0.60 25.78 -13.31
N THR A 320 0.81 26.37 -12.15
CA THR A 320 -0.19 26.42 -11.06
C THR A 320 -1.45 27.21 -11.43
N ALA A 321 -1.42 28.02 -12.49
CA ALA A 321 -2.59 28.70 -13.03
C ALA A 321 -3.50 27.74 -13.83
N MET A 322 -2.99 26.59 -14.26
CA MET A 322 -3.76 25.60 -14.99
C MET A 322 -4.39 24.56 -14.05
N ASN A 323 -5.70 24.44 -14.14
CA ASN A 323 -6.45 23.46 -13.37
C ASN A 323 -6.15 22.02 -13.82
N PRO A 324 -6.06 21.05 -12.89
CA PRO A 324 -5.89 19.63 -13.24
C PRO A 324 -6.99 19.15 -14.18
N LEU A 325 -6.60 18.43 -15.24
CA LEU A 325 -7.52 17.83 -16.18
C LEU A 325 -7.94 16.45 -15.66
N ILE A 326 -9.16 16.32 -15.17
CA ILE A 326 -9.70 15.08 -14.62
C ILE A 326 -10.88 14.63 -15.48
N VAL A 327 -10.69 13.53 -16.23
CA VAL A 327 -11.68 13.01 -17.19
C VAL A 327 -11.82 11.50 -16.99
N PRO A 328 -13.05 10.96 -16.84
CA PRO A 328 -13.25 9.52 -16.88
C PRO A 328 -12.98 9.01 -18.29
N VAL A 329 -12.16 7.99 -18.44
CA VAL A 329 -11.76 7.46 -19.77
C VAL A 329 -12.35 6.09 -20.06
N THR A 330 -12.47 5.23 -19.06
CA THR A 330 -13.07 3.91 -19.25
C THR A 330 -13.61 3.32 -17.97
N ILE A 331 -14.58 2.43 -18.10
CA ILE A 331 -15.13 1.62 -17.03
C ILE A 331 -14.88 0.16 -17.39
N LEU A 332 -14.14 -0.54 -16.54
CA LEU A 332 -13.87 -1.97 -16.70
C LEU A 332 -14.81 -2.73 -15.74
N ASN A 333 -15.67 -3.55 -16.35
CA ASN A 333 -16.57 -4.45 -15.64
C ASN A 333 -16.02 -5.88 -15.82
N GLY A 334 -16.17 -6.73 -14.82
CA GLY A 334 -15.67 -8.11 -14.93
C GLY A 334 -15.49 -8.79 -13.58
N HIS A 335 -15.42 -8.02 -12.52
CA HIS A 335 -15.49 -8.52 -11.15
C HIS A 335 -16.96 -8.73 -10.76
N GLY A 336 -17.66 -9.54 -11.55
CA GLY A 336 -19.07 -9.89 -11.30
C GLY A 336 -19.17 -10.81 -10.11
N VAL A 337 -19.85 -10.34 -9.11
CA VAL A 337 -20.23 -11.12 -7.94
C VAL A 337 -21.23 -12.17 -8.36
N LYS A 338 -20.84 -13.44 -8.41
CA LYS A 338 -21.80 -14.54 -8.39
C LYS A 338 -22.55 -14.56 -7.05
N ASP A 339 -21.97 -13.98 -6.00
CA ASP A 339 -22.55 -13.84 -4.68
C ASP A 339 -22.42 -12.40 -4.17
N LYS A 340 -23.37 -11.96 -3.37
CA LYS A 340 -23.66 -10.61 -2.85
C LYS A 340 -22.52 -9.85 -2.14
N LEU A 341 -21.28 -10.24 -2.26
CA LEU A 341 -20.13 -9.68 -1.55
C LEU A 341 -19.18 -8.99 -2.54
N GLY A 342 -18.94 -7.72 -2.33
CA GLY A 342 -18.28 -6.77 -3.24
C GLY A 342 -16.95 -7.17 -3.85
N VAL A 343 -16.52 -6.39 -4.83
CA VAL A 343 -15.16 -6.45 -5.37
C VAL A 343 -14.19 -6.06 -4.26
N LEU A 344 -13.29 -6.96 -3.98
CA LEU A 344 -12.16 -6.70 -3.10
C LEU A 344 -10.99 -6.20 -3.95
N ASP A 345 -10.23 -5.31 -3.40
CA ASP A 345 -9.11 -4.57 -4.01
C ASP A 345 -8.07 -5.43 -4.73
#